data_c18657ecca42cd3e3bf6d3d8fa7596f0
#
_entry.id   c18657ecca42cd3e3bf6d3d8fa7596f0
#
_cell.length_a   1.000
_cell.length_b   1.000
_cell.length_c   1.000
_cell.angle_alpha   90.00
_cell.angle_beta   90.00
_cell.angle_gamma   90.00
#
_symmetry.space_group_name_H-M   'P 1'
#
loop_
_entity.id
_entity.type
_entity.pdbx_description
1 polymer ?
#
loop_
_entity_poly.entity_id
_entity_poly.type
_entity_poly.pdbx_seq_one_letter_code
_entity_poly.pdbx_strand_id
1 'polypeptide(L)'
;AGSDVVAIDATARPRLDGRTFEETVEALRGETLIMADCSCMDDVQRALEAGADIVSTTLAGYVPGGREKTAGPDLEFLREAVAAAGDVPVFCEGRIHTLADAQAAMEAGAFAIVVGTAITHPQSITSWFADAIG
;
A
#
# COMPACT_ATOMS: atom_id res chain seq x y z
N ALA A 1 2.67 -18.14 -12.08
CA ALA A 1 1.30 -18.64 -11.94
C ALA A 1 0.30 -17.83 -12.79
N GLY A 2 0.74 -16.87 -13.60
CA GLY A 2 -0.08 -16.10 -14.52
C GLY A 2 -0.86 -14.96 -13.87
N SER A 3 -0.31 -14.34 -12.82
CA SER A 3 -0.87 -13.10 -12.26
C SER A 3 -0.54 -11.92 -13.16
N ASP A 4 -1.53 -11.04 -13.37
CA ASP A 4 -1.35 -9.82 -14.16
C ASP A 4 -0.54 -8.77 -13.39
N VAL A 5 -0.68 -8.74 -12.05
CA VAL A 5 0.05 -7.87 -11.13
C VAL A 5 0.62 -8.69 -9.97
N VAL A 6 1.86 -8.41 -9.59
CA VAL A 6 2.51 -8.97 -8.40
C VAL A 6 2.86 -7.85 -7.44
N ALA A 7 2.35 -7.92 -6.20
CA ALA A 7 2.70 -7.01 -5.13
C ALA A 7 3.95 -7.50 -4.40
N ILE A 8 4.91 -6.60 -4.19
CA ILE A 8 6.17 -6.90 -3.49
C ILE A 8 6.52 -5.81 -2.48
N ASP A 9 7.03 -6.25 -1.33
CA ASP A 9 7.51 -5.38 -0.26
C ASP A 9 8.66 -4.49 -0.77
N ALA A 10 8.47 -3.17 -0.80
CA ALA A 10 9.47 -2.20 -1.27
C ALA A 10 10.36 -1.66 -0.13
N THR A 11 10.18 -2.14 1.10
CA THR A 11 10.99 -1.70 2.24
C THR A 11 12.43 -2.22 2.18
N ALA A 12 13.33 -1.59 2.94
CA ALA A 12 14.72 -2.04 3.06
C ALA A 12 14.90 -3.29 3.96
N ARG A 13 13.82 -3.96 4.38
CA ARG A 13 13.90 -5.15 5.22
C ARG A 13 14.60 -6.29 4.50
N PRO A 14 15.44 -7.09 5.20
CA PRO A 14 16.04 -8.28 4.60
C PRO A 14 14.98 -9.25 4.10
N ARG A 15 15.17 -9.77 2.88
CA ARG A 15 14.30 -10.78 2.26
C ARG A 15 14.85 -12.17 2.52
N LEU A 16 13.98 -13.17 2.58
CA LEU A 16 14.36 -14.56 2.84
C LEU A 16 15.24 -15.15 1.73
N ASP A 17 15.08 -14.69 0.49
CA ASP A 17 15.87 -15.11 -0.67
C ASP A 17 17.17 -14.31 -0.86
N GLY A 18 17.42 -13.33 0.02
CA GLY A 18 18.61 -12.47 0.01
C GLY A 18 18.64 -11.41 -1.09
N ARG A 19 17.59 -11.30 -1.94
CA ARG A 19 17.51 -10.29 -3.01
C ARG A 19 17.10 -8.94 -2.46
N THR A 20 17.55 -7.88 -3.12
CA THR A 20 17.01 -6.54 -2.91
C THR A 20 15.66 -6.37 -3.61
N PHE A 21 14.96 -5.26 -3.33
CA PHE A 21 13.74 -4.90 -4.04
C PHE A 21 14.03 -4.72 -5.55
N GLU A 22 15.08 -4.00 -5.87
CA GLU A 22 15.50 -3.68 -7.24
C GLU A 22 15.85 -4.94 -8.03
N GLU A 23 16.57 -5.87 -7.43
CA GLU A 23 16.90 -7.17 -8.05
C GLU A 23 15.63 -8.00 -8.31
N THR A 24 14.63 -7.90 -7.43
CA THR A 24 13.35 -8.59 -7.62
C THR A 24 12.53 -7.94 -8.74
N VAL A 25 12.48 -6.61 -8.80
CA VAL A 25 11.84 -5.87 -9.90
C VAL A 25 12.47 -6.25 -11.24
N GLU A 26 13.81 -6.24 -11.33
CA GLU A 26 14.51 -6.58 -12.56
C GLU A 26 14.25 -8.03 -13.00
N ALA A 27 14.17 -8.96 -12.05
CA ALA A 27 13.88 -10.37 -12.35
C ALA A 27 12.46 -10.61 -12.86
N LEU A 28 11.50 -9.72 -12.55
CA LEU A 28 10.10 -9.82 -12.98
C LEU A 28 9.76 -8.91 -14.16
N ARG A 29 10.71 -8.08 -14.58
CA ARG A 29 10.51 -7.08 -15.65
C ARG A 29 10.03 -7.73 -16.94
N GLY A 30 8.88 -7.27 -17.43
CA GLY A 30 8.27 -7.77 -18.68
C GLY A 30 7.45 -9.07 -18.52
N GLU A 31 7.45 -9.69 -17.34
CA GLU A 31 6.66 -10.90 -17.07
C GLU A 31 5.29 -10.54 -16.46
N THR A 32 5.21 -9.47 -15.67
CA THR A 32 4.01 -9.03 -14.95
C THR A 32 4.15 -7.56 -14.58
N LEU A 33 3.04 -6.89 -14.27
CA LEU A 33 3.08 -5.57 -13.63
C LEU A 33 3.51 -5.73 -12.17
N ILE A 34 4.28 -4.76 -11.68
CA ILE A 34 4.84 -4.78 -10.33
C ILE A 34 4.21 -3.68 -9.50
N MET A 35 3.54 -4.06 -8.42
CA MET A 35 3.04 -3.16 -7.38
C MET A 35 4.01 -3.14 -6.20
N ALA A 36 4.50 -1.96 -5.84
CA ALA A 36 5.41 -1.76 -4.74
C ALA A 36 4.66 -1.42 -3.45
N ASP A 37 4.71 -2.30 -2.46
CA ASP A 37 4.14 -2.07 -1.14
C ASP A 37 5.08 -1.22 -0.29
N CYS A 38 4.72 0.05 -0.09
CA CYS A 38 5.54 1.07 0.56
C CYS A 38 5.07 1.37 1.99
N SER A 39 6.04 1.68 2.87
CA SER A 39 5.78 2.08 4.25
C SER A 39 6.05 3.57 4.52
N CYS A 40 6.84 4.22 3.67
CA CYS A 40 7.27 5.61 3.80
C CYS A 40 7.73 6.16 2.44
N MET A 41 8.07 7.45 2.39
CA MET A 41 8.50 8.10 1.14
C MET A 41 9.81 7.56 0.57
N ASP A 42 10.74 7.08 1.41
CA ASP A 42 11.98 6.45 0.91
C ASP A 42 11.69 5.17 0.11
N ASP A 43 10.67 4.41 0.52
CA ASP A 43 10.22 3.23 -0.23
C ASP A 43 9.55 3.62 -1.54
N VAL A 44 8.74 4.69 -1.55
CA VAL A 44 8.13 5.24 -2.78
C VAL A 44 9.22 5.67 -3.77
N GLN A 45 10.21 6.41 -3.30
CA GLN A 45 11.32 6.86 -4.15
C GLN A 45 12.05 5.67 -4.77
N ARG A 46 12.41 4.68 -3.93
CA ARG A 46 13.06 3.43 -4.38
C ARG A 46 12.21 2.68 -5.41
N ALA A 47 10.91 2.60 -5.18
CA ALA A 47 9.98 1.93 -6.09
C ALA A 47 9.95 2.59 -7.47
N LEU A 48 9.85 3.91 -7.50
CA LEU A 48 9.84 4.71 -8.73
C LEU A 48 11.18 4.59 -9.49
N GLU A 49 12.31 4.68 -8.78
CA GLU A 49 13.66 4.54 -9.35
C GLU A 49 13.89 3.13 -9.92
N ALA A 50 13.36 2.09 -9.27
CA ALA A 50 13.42 0.72 -9.76
C ALA A 50 12.49 0.44 -10.94
N GLY A 51 11.52 1.34 -11.21
CA GLY A 51 10.55 1.20 -12.30
C GLY A 51 9.37 0.30 -11.95
N ALA A 52 8.86 0.37 -10.72
CA ALA A 52 7.58 -0.24 -10.36
C ALA A 52 6.44 0.40 -11.16
N ASP A 53 5.47 -0.42 -11.58
CA ASP A 53 4.32 0.01 -12.38
C ASP A 53 3.23 0.65 -11.53
N ILE A 54 3.16 0.30 -10.23
CA ILE A 54 2.16 0.75 -9.27
C ILE A 54 2.85 0.98 -7.92
N VAL A 55 2.49 2.04 -7.21
CA VAL A 55 2.87 2.27 -5.81
C VAL A 55 1.66 2.02 -4.92
N SER A 56 1.85 1.36 -3.77
CA SER A 56 0.79 1.12 -2.79
C SER A 56 1.20 1.55 -1.39
N THR A 57 0.28 2.11 -0.60
CA THR A 57 0.52 2.55 0.79
C THR A 57 0.38 1.43 1.82
N THR A 58 0.34 0.18 1.38
CA THR A 58 0.02 -1.04 2.14
C THR A 58 0.73 -1.14 3.49
N LEU A 59 2.02 -0.81 3.55
CA LEU A 59 2.86 -1.03 4.72
C LEU A 59 2.97 0.18 5.65
N ALA A 60 2.28 1.30 5.36
CA ALA A 60 2.27 2.48 6.22
C ALA A 60 1.73 2.17 7.63
N GLY A 61 2.55 2.43 8.65
CA GLY A 61 2.24 2.14 10.05
C GLY A 61 2.38 0.67 10.47
N TYR A 62 2.99 -0.18 9.63
CA TYR A 62 3.25 -1.59 9.92
C TYR A 62 4.74 -1.94 9.98
N VAL A 63 5.62 -1.00 9.65
CA VAL A 63 7.08 -1.22 9.65
C VAL A 63 7.70 -0.50 10.85
N PRO A 64 8.48 -1.21 11.71
CA PRO A 64 9.16 -0.58 12.84
C PRO A 64 10.09 0.56 12.39
N GLY A 65 9.98 1.71 13.05
CA GLY A 65 10.77 2.90 12.70
C GLY A 65 10.28 3.68 11.47
N GLY A 66 9.20 3.22 10.83
CA GLY A 66 8.54 3.92 9.73
C GLY A 66 7.50 4.93 10.23
N ARG A 67 6.47 5.18 9.42
CA ARG A 67 5.35 6.09 9.77
C ARG A 67 4.54 5.54 10.94
N GLU A 68 3.99 6.43 11.75
CA GLU A 68 3.08 6.05 12.83
C GLU A 68 1.77 5.47 12.26
N LYS A 69 1.20 4.53 13.01
CA LYS A 69 -0.05 3.90 12.64
C LYS A 69 -1.23 4.84 12.91
N THR A 70 -1.95 5.22 11.86
CA THR A 70 -3.17 6.03 11.92
C THR A 70 -4.40 5.18 12.22
N ALA A 71 -5.50 5.80 12.68
CA ALA A 71 -6.77 5.11 12.92
C ALA A 71 -7.45 4.67 11.60
N GLY A 72 -7.44 5.53 10.59
CA GLY A 72 -7.90 5.28 9.23
C GLY A 72 -6.73 5.18 8.24
N PRO A 73 -6.97 5.30 6.93
CA PRO A 73 -5.92 5.37 5.92
C PRO A 73 -5.00 6.57 6.18
N ASP A 74 -3.70 6.42 5.90
CA ASP A 74 -2.73 7.52 6.00
C ASP A 74 -2.84 8.44 4.78
N LEU A 75 -3.79 9.38 4.85
CA LEU A 75 -4.08 10.31 3.75
C LEU A 75 -2.95 11.33 3.51
N GLU A 76 -2.13 11.62 4.51
CA GLU A 76 -0.96 12.48 4.34
C GLU A 76 0.07 11.78 3.47
N PHE A 77 0.45 10.57 3.84
CA PHE A 77 1.36 9.74 3.05
C PHE A 77 0.84 9.49 1.63
N LEU A 78 -0.46 9.22 1.50
CA LEU A 78 -1.07 9.05 0.18
C LEU A 78 -0.86 10.28 -0.72
N ARG A 79 -1.12 11.49 -0.20
CA ARG A 79 -0.92 12.74 -0.97
C ARG A 79 0.55 12.96 -1.34
N GLU A 80 1.47 12.69 -0.42
CA GLU A 80 2.92 12.77 -0.68
C GLU A 80 3.32 11.78 -1.79
N ALA A 81 2.86 10.54 -1.71
CA ALA A 81 3.14 9.51 -2.71
C ALA A 81 2.56 9.86 -4.08
N VAL A 82 1.30 10.35 -4.15
CA VAL A 82 0.66 10.81 -5.39
C VAL A 82 1.44 11.97 -6.02
N ALA A 83 1.87 12.93 -5.21
CA ALA A 83 2.66 14.07 -5.70
C ALA A 83 4.02 13.65 -6.27
N ALA A 84 4.65 12.61 -5.70
CA ALA A 84 5.95 12.11 -6.13
C ALA A 84 5.85 11.15 -7.33
N ALA A 85 4.75 10.40 -7.46
CA ALA A 85 4.60 9.31 -8.42
C ALA A 85 4.41 9.80 -9.88
N GLY A 86 4.00 11.06 -10.10
CA GLY A 86 3.73 11.57 -11.44
C GLY A 86 2.62 10.77 -12.14
N ASP A 87 2.95 10.09 -13.23
CA ASP A 87 2.00 9.28 -14.01
C ASP A 87 1.85 7.84 -13.47
N VAL A 88 2.67 7.43 -12.49
CA VAL A 88 2.57 6.09 -11.88
C VAL A 88 1.36 6.04 -10.98
N PRO A 89 0.42 5.08 -11.17
CA PRO A 89 -0.77 4.97 -10.33
C PRO A 89 -0.42 4.64 -8.87
N VAL A 90 -1.08 5.35 -7.94
CA VAL A 90 -0.93 5.13 -6.50
C VAL A 90 -2.20 4.49 -5.96
N PHE A 91 -2.06 3.31 -5.36
CA PHE A 91 -3.14 2.59 -4.68
C PHE A 91 -3.12 2.93 -3.19
N CYS A 92 -4.27 3.32 -2.66
CA CYS A 92 -4.43 3.46 -1.22
C CYS A 92 -4.87 2.15 -0.60
N GLU A 93 -4.04 1.59 0.24
CA GLU A 93 -4.32 0.37 1.00
C GLU A 93 -4.00 0.56 2.48
N GLY A 94 -4.80 -0.07 3.33
CA GLY A 94 -4.64 -0.09 4.77
C GLY A 94 -5.65 0.76 5.52
N ARG A 95 -6.35 0.12 6.46
CA ARG A 95 -7.29 0.76 7.40
C ARG A 95 -8.45 1.54 6.77
N ILE A 96 -8.84 1.21 5.55
CA ILE A 96 -10.07 1.72 4.94
C ILE A 96 -11.22 0.90 5.52
N HIS A 97 -11.90 1.45 6.53
CA HIS A 97 -12.91 0.75 7.31
C HIS A 97 -14.33 1.24 7.04
N THR A 98 -14.47 2.45 6.51
CA THR A 98 -15.76 3.10 6.26
C THR A 98 -15.86 3.59 4.81
N LEU A 99 -17.09 3.88 4.39
CA LEU A 99 -17.33 4.52 3.08
C LEU A 99 -16.70 5.92 3.01
N ALA A 100 -16.66 6.63 4.15
CA ALA A 100 -16.00 7.94 4.23
C ALA A 100 -14.48 7.83 4.05
N ASP A 101 -13.84 6.80 4.62
CA ASP A 101 -12.40 6.56 4.39
C ASP A 101 -12.10 6.29 2.90
N ALA A 102 -12.95 5.49 2.26
CA ALA A 102 -12.82 5.18 0.84
C ALA A 102 -12.95 6.45 -0.03
N GLN A 103 -13.95 7.27 0.26
CA GLN A 103 -14.16 8.54 -0.44
C GLN A 103 -12.97 9.49 -0.21
N ALA A 104 -12.51 9.64 1.03
CA ALA A 104 -11.38 10.50 1.37
C ALA A 104 -10.07 10.07 0.69
N ALA A 105 -9.84 8.76 0.53
CA ALA A 105 -8.69 8.23 -0.20
C ALA A 105 -8.76 8.59 -1.69
N MET A 106 -9.91 8.45 -2.33
CA MET A 106 -10.09 8.86 -3.72
C MET A 106 -9.93 10.37 -3.91
N GLU A 107 -10.49 11.18 -3.00
CA GLU A 107 -10.34 12.65 -3.01
C GLU A 107 -8.88 13.09 -2.77
N ALA A 108 -8.11 12.29 -2.04
CA ALA A 108 -6.67 12.51 -1.83
C ALA A 108 -5.80 12.16 -3.04
N GLY A 109 -6.40 11.64 -4.13
CA GLY A 109 -5.71 11.36 -5.39
C GLY A 109 -5.35 9.89 -5.64
N ALA A 110 -5.86 8.95 -4.83
CA ALA A 110 -5.65 7.54 -5.13
C ALA A 110 -6.20 7.18 -6.52
N PHE A 111 -5.45 6.40 -7.28
CA PHE A 111 -5.93 5.80 -8.53
C PHE A 111 -6.97 4.70 -8.25
N ALA A 112 -6.71 3.91 -7.21
CA ALA A 112 -7.60 2.86 -6.72
C ALA A 112 -7.43 2.68 -5.20
N ILE A 113 -8.39 1.98 -4.59
CA ILE A 113 -8.34 1.60 -3.17
C ILE A 113 -8.39 0.09 -3.00
N VAL A 114 -7.70 -0.40 -1.96
CA VAL A 114 -7.78 -1.80 -1.56
C VAL A 114 -8.44 -1.89 -0.19
N VAL A 115 -9.60 -2.53 -0.13
CA VAL A 115 -10.39 -2.72 1.10
C VAL A 115 -10.37 -4.20 1.47
N GLY A 116 -9.64 -4.54 2.51
CA GLY A 116 -9.54 -5.91 3.02
C GLY A 116 -10.47 -6.16 4.20
N THR A 117 -10.02 -5.84 5.41
CA THR A 117 -10.67 -6.17 6.68
C THR A 117 -12.15 -5.80 6.75
N ALA A 118 -12.54 -4.64 6.24
CA ALA A 118 -13.93 -4.18 6.25
C ALA A 118 -14.88 -4.99 5.33
N ILE A 119 -14.34 -5.85 4.47
CA ILE A 119 -15.14 -6.68 3.57
C ILE A 119 -14.98 -8.17 3.90
N THR A 120 -13.76 -8.59 4.26
CA THR A 120 -13.39 -10.01 4.30
C THR A 120 -13.18 -10.57 5.71
N HIS A 121 -13.24 -9.73 6.77
CA HIS A 121 -12.96 -10.15 8.14
C HIS A 121 -14.17 -9.97 9.07
N PRO A 122 -15.15 -10.91 9.05
CA PRO A 122 -16.41 -10.77 9.79
C PRO A 122 -16.22 -10.53 11.29
N GLN A 123 -15.20 -11.13 11.89
CA GLN A 123 -14.89 -10.96 13.32
C GLN A 123 -14.58 -9.48 13.66
N SER A 124 -13.74 -8.82 12.88
CA SER A 124 -13.44 -7.38 13.09
C SER A 124 -14.67 -6.53 12.86
N ILE A 125 -15.44 -6.82 11.81
CA ILE A 125 -16.68 -6.08 11.52
C ILE A 125 -17.67 -6.23 12.68
N THR A 126 -17.85 -7.43 13.19
CA THR A 126 -18.73 -7.69 14.36
C THR A 126 -18.23 -6.95 15.59
N SER A 127 -16.92 -6.94 15.86
CA SER A 127 -16.33 -6.18 16.98
C SER A 127 -16.64 -4.70 16.89
N TRP A 128 -16.46 -4.09 15.71
CA TRP A 128 -16.76 -2.66 15.51
C TRP A 128 -18.23 -2.31 15.80
N PHE A 129 -19.16 -3.17 15.42
CA PHE A 129 -20.58 -2.98 15.76
C PHE A 129 -20.84 -3.16 17.25
N ALA A 130 -20.24 -4.18 17.88
CA ALA A 130 -20.38 -4.42 19.31
C ALA A 130 -19.84 -3.25 20.13
N ASP A 131 -18.65 -2.75 19.80
CA ASP A 131 -18.01 -1.62 20.48
C ASP A 131 -18.81 -0.31 20.33
N ALA A 132 -19.55 -0.16 19.23
CA ALA A 132 -20.39 1.03 18.99
C ALA A 132 -21.68 1.06 19.82
N ILE A 133 -22.13 -0.07 20.35
CA ILE A 133 -23.39 -0.18 21.13
C ILE A 133 -23.17 -0.41 22.63
N GLY A 134 -21.90 -0.56 23.08
CA GLY A 134 -21.51 -0.70 24.51
C GLY A 134 -21.40 -2.15 24.96
#